data_0681bbc2186e68d12848d9124329e916
#
_entry.id   0681bbc2186e68d12848d9124329e916
#
_cell.length_a   1.000
_cell.length_b   1.000
_cell.length_c   1.000
_cell.angle_alpha   90.00
_cell.angle_beta   90.00
_cell.angle_gamma   90.00
#
_symmetry.space_group_name_H-M   'P 1'
#
loop_
_entity.id
_entity.type
_entity.pdbx_description
1 polymer ?
#
loop_
_entity_poly.entity_id
_entity_poly.type
_entity_poly.pdbx_seq_one_letter_code
_entity_poly.pdbx_strand_id
1 'polypeptide(L)'
;MENQLLHTASTICHIAFASTGITTPSDEQGFFDLSDSIHNRLRAISPDLHVRCASYLFLPVIHTELKTGDLKNHFPAYILQLVQELAPLKRTTCPSGKIRFDKELEAMFSASPDAVSIRLAEYLSGPSRFLRMIKNPDRKARVEKILTARKCNLSHQLSLLMQAEETVSRFKSPGIT
;
A
#
# COMPACT_ATOMS: atom_id res chain seq x y z
N MET A 1 -5.69 -3.38 26.07
CA MET A 1 -6.05 -2.23 25.21
C MET A 1 -5.45 -2.33 23.83
N GLU A 2 -4.17 -2.67 23.65
CA GLU A 2 -3.54 -2.73 22.31
C GLU A 2 -4.20 -3.73 21.35
N ASN A 3 -4.51 -4.94 21.81
CA ASN A 3 -5.20 -5.93 20.99
C ASN A 3 -6.61 -5.50 20.57
N GLN A 4 -7.30 -4.68 21.37
CA GLN A 4 -8.64 -4.20 21.04
C GLN A 4 -8.61 -3.19 19.88
N LEU A 5 -7.64 -2.27 19.85
CA LEU A 5 -7.51 -1.27 18.80
C LEU A 5 -7.23 -1.93 17.45
N LEU A 6 -6.30 -2.90 17.43
CA LEU A 6 -5.96 -3.66 16.23
C LEU A 6 -7.13 -4.53 15.74
N HIS A 7 -7.82 -5.18 16.67
CA HIS A 7 -9.03 -5.95 16.37
C HIS A 7 -10.12 -5.06 15.75
N THR A 8 -10.34 -3.86 16.30
CA THR A 8 -11.28 -2.88 15.73
C THR A 8 -10.89 -2.49 14.32
N ALA A 9 -9.60 -2.21 14.05
CA ALA A 9 -9.12 -1.85 12.72
C ALA A 9 -9.33 -2.97 11.69
N SER A 10 -8.97 -4.21 12.05
CA SER A 10 -9.19 -5.40 11.22
C SER A 10 -10.68 -5.66 10.95
N THR A 11 -11.53 -5.52 11.97
CA THR A 11 -12.98 -5.69 11.84
C THR A 11 -13.60 -4.67 10.90
N ILE A 12 -13.22 -3.38 11.03
CA ILE A 12 -13.69 -2.32 10.12
C ILE A 12 -13.25 -2.60 8.69
N CYS A 13 -12.00 -3.03 8.49
CA CYS A 13 -11.50 -3.41 7.17
C CYS A 13 -12.34 -4.53 6.55
N HIS A 14 -12.60 -5.60 7.31
CA HIS A 14 -13.40 -6.72 6.85
C HIS A 14 -14.83 -6.31 6.49
N ILE A 15 -15.52 -5.57 7.36
CA ILE A 15 -16.89 -5.11 7.13
C ILE A 15 -16.97 -4.21 5.88
N ALA A 16 -16.03 -3.27 5.73
CA ALA A 16 -16.01 -2.35 4.63
C ALA A 16 -15.88 -3.06 3.28
N PHE A 17 -15.07 -4.10 3.19
CA PHE A 17 -14.92 -4.87 1.95
C PHE A 17 -16.02 -5.91 1.74
N ALA A 18 -16.52 -6.55 2.79
CA ALA A 18 -17.64 -7.49 2.69
C ALA A 18 -18.92 -6.83 2.16
N SER A 19 -19.14 -5.55 2.52
CA SER A 19 -20.33 -4.80 2.11
C SER A 19 -20.28 -4.34 0.65
N THR A 20 -19.11 -4.29 0.01
CA THR A 20 -18.97 -3.69 -1.33
C THR A 20 -18.85 -4.70 -2.47
N GLY A 21 -18.59 -5.97 -2.17
CA GLY A 21 -18.33 -7.00 -3.20
C GLY A 21 -17.13 -6.68 -4.11
N ILE A 22 -16.29 -5.70 -3.73
CA ILE A 22 -15.15 -5.28 -4.52
C ILE A 22 -14.03 -6.31 -4.35
N THR A 23 -13.68 -6.96 -5.44
CA THR A 23 -12.49 -7.83 -5.55
C THR A 23 -11.38 -7.09 -6.28
N THR A 24 -10.13 -7.51 -6.07
CA THR A 24 -9.00 -7.00 -6.84
C THR A 24 -9.10 -7.50 -8.27
N PRO A 25 -9.05 -6.64 -9.30
CA PRO A 25 -9.26 -7.03 -10.70
C PRO A 25 -8.18 -7.94 -11.28
N SER A 26 -7.11 -8.22 -10.59
CA SER A 26 -5.89 -8.78 -11.17
C SER A 26 -5.24 -9.92 -10.40
N ASP A 27 -5.58 -10.08 -9.15
CA ASP A 27 -5.06 -11.16 -8.32
C ASP A 27 -6.30 -11.77 -7.65
N GLU A 28 -6.42 -13.06 -7.55
CA GLU A 28 -7.52 -13.77 -6.87
C GLU A 28 -7.61 -13.43 -5.37
N GLN A 29 -6.73 -12.55 -4.91
CA GLN A 29 -6.62 -12.09 -3.54
C GLN A 29 -7.60 -10.93 -3.28
N GLY A 30 -8.47 -11.09 -2.30
CA GLY A 30 -9.35 -10.03 -1.81
C GLY A 30 -8.58 -8.86 -1.17
N PHE A 31 -9.19 -7.68 -1.12
CA PHE A 31 -8.59 -6.53 -0.45
C PHE A 31 -8.35 -6.73 1.05
N PHE A 32 -9.17 -7.55 1.71
CA PHE A 32 -8.93 -7.90 3.10
C PHE A 32 -7.66 -8.75 3.23
N ASP A 33 -7.47 -9.77 2.38
CA ASP A 33 -6.28 -10.62 2.38
C ASP A 33 -5.01 -9.79 2.07
N LEU A 34 -5.14 -8.78 1.19
CA LEU A 34 -4.05 -7.84 0.92
C LEU A 34 -3.73 -7.02 2.18
N SER A 35 -4.73 -6.49 2.88
CA SER A 35 -4.53 -5.74 4.13
C SER A 35 -3.87 -6.61 5.20
N ASP A 36 -4.28 -7.87 5.31
CA ASP A 36 -3.69 -8.84 6.24
C ASP A 36 -2.24 -9.16 5.89
N SER A 37 -1.93 -9.32 4.60
CA SER A 37 -0.57 -9.50 4.10
C SER A 37 0.33 -8.31 4.39
N ILE A 38 -0.17 -7.08 4.23
CA ILE A 38 0.54 -5.84 4.56
C ILE A 38 0.81 -5.80 6.07
N HIS A 39 -0.21 -6.05 6.89
CA HIS A 39 -0.10 -6.09 8.34
C HIS A 39 0.97 -7.09 8.80
N ASN A 40 0.95 -8.32 8.27
CA ASN A 40 1.90 -9.37 8.65
C ASN A 40 3.34 -9.01 8.29
N ARG A 41 3.58 -8.33 7.16
CA ARG A 41 4.91 -7.81 6.82
C ARG A 41 5.37 -6.72 7.78
N LEU A 42 4.48 -5.79 8.12
CA LEU A 42 4.80 -4.72 9.08
C LEU A 42 5.03 -5.26 10.48
N ARG A 43 4.28 -6.27 10.92
CA ARG A 43 4.47 -6.91 12.23
C ARG A 43 5.89 -7.44 12.43
N ALA A 44 6.53 -7.91 11.36
CA ALA A 44 7.88 -8.44 11.42
C ALA A 44 8.96 -7.37 11.61
N ILE A 45 8.66 -6.11 11.27
CA ILE A 45 9.66 -5.02 11.23
C ILE A 45 9.32 -3.82 12.10
N SER A 46 8.05 -3.62 12.44
CA SER A 46 7.58 -2.52 13.28
C SER A 46 6.68 -3.04 14.40
N PRO A 47 7.07 -2.85 15.66
CA PRO A 47 6.21 -3.14 16.80
C PRO A 47 5.10 -2.10 16.98
N ASP A 48 5.15 -0.94 16.28
CA ASP A 48 4.23 0.16 16.48
C ASP A 48 2.80 -0.23 16.10
N LEU A 49 1.94 -0.20 17.10
CA LEU A 49 0.53 -0.52 16.97
C LEU A 49 -0.20 0.43 16.01
N HIS A 50 0.14 1.73 16.00
CA HIS A 50 -0.52 2.71 15.17
C HIS A 50 -0.26 2.45 13.69
N VAL A 51 0.98 2.10 13.33
CA VAL A 51 1.38 1.70 11.97
C VAL A 51 0.59 0.47 11.52
N ARG A 52 0.47 -0.50 12.42
CA ARG A 52 -0.26 -1.74 12.17
C ARG A 52 -1.77 -1.54 12.03
N CYS A 53 -2.37 -0.64 12.82
CA CYS A 53 -3.78 -0.27 12.64
C CYS A 53 -4.02 0.49 11.33
N ALA A 54 -3.17 1.45 10.99
CA ALA A 54 -3.28 2.21 9.75
C ALA A 54 -3.19 1.31 8.51
N SER A 55 -2.41 0.20 8.57
CA SER A 55 -2.29 -0.77 7.47
C SER A 55 -3.59 -1.51 7.14
N TYR A 56 -4.53 -1.64 8.08
CA TYR A 56 -5.86 -2.17 7.81
C TYR A 56 -6.83 -1.11 7.28
N LEU A 57 -6.64 0.15 7.66
CA LEU A 57 -7.66 1.18 7.46
C LEU A 57 -7.52 1.95 6.15
N PHE A 58 -6.31 2.08 5.58
CA PHE A 58 -6.10 2.93 4.41
C PHE A 58 -6.72 2.36 3.12
N LEU A 59 -6.67 1.05 2.89
CA LEU A 59 -7.27 0.44 1.70
C LEU A 59 -8.79 0.59 1.67
N PRO A 60 -9.54 0.34 2.77
CA PRO A 60 -10.96 0.66 2.83
C PRO A 60 -11.28 2.11 2.51
N VAL A 61 -10.50 3.06 3.04
CA VAL A 61 -10.70 4.50 2.76
C VAL A 61 -10.47 4.82 1.28
N ILE A 62 -9.54 4.14 0.59
CA ILE A 62 -9.30 4.33 -0.85
C ILE A 62 -10.41 3.71 -1.70
N HIS A 63 -10.86 2.52 -1.35
CA HIS A 63 -11.63 1.65 -2.25
C HIS A 63 -13.11 1.57 -1.93
N THR A 64 -13.57 2.04 -0.77
CA THR A 64 -14.97 2.01 -0.34
C THR A 64 -15.50 3.41 -0.02
N GLU A 65 -16.74 3.49 0.46
CA GLU A 65 -17.35 4.76 0.89
C GLU A 65 -16.88 5.23 2.27
N LEU A 66 -16.07 4.42 2.98
CA LEU A 66 -15.51 4.78 4.28
C LEU A 66 -14.66 6.05 4.18
N LYS A 67 -14.87 6.98 5.10
CA LYS A 67 -14.11 8.23 5.18
C LYS A 67 -13.25 8.24 6.43
N THR A 68 -12.10 8.91 6.36
CA THR A 68 -11.26 9.10 7.56
C THR A 68 -12.01 9.77 8.70
N GLY A 69 -13.01 10.63 8.38
CA GLY A 69 -13.90 11.26 9.35
C GLY A 69 -14.69 10.26 10.19
N ASP A 70 -15.12 9.16 9.60
CA ASP A 70 -15.94 8.14 10.27
C ASP A 70 -15.10 7.37 11.32
N LEU A 71 -13.79 7.40 11.19
CA LEU A 71 -12.85 6.71 12.07
C LEU A 71 -12.46 7.52 13.33
N LYS A 72 -12.81 8.82 13.39
CA LYS A 72 -12.34 9.75 14.45
C LYS A 72 -12.69 9.32 15.87
N ASN A 73 -13.82 8.68 16.06
CA ASN A 73 -14.28 8.25 17.38
C ASN A 73 -13.69 6.91 17.83
N HIS A 74 -12.97 6.23 16.94
CA HIS A 74 -12.44 4.89 17.17
C HIS A 74 -10.92 4.85 17.27
N PHE A 75 -10.22 5.85 16.69
CA PHE A 75 -8.77 5.81 16.56
C PHE A 75 -8.10 7.13 16.97
N PRO A 76 -6.90 7.04 17.57
CA PRO A 76 -6.05 8.21 17.84
C PRO A 76 -5.73 9.01 16.58
N ALA A 77 -5.48 10.32 16.76
CA ALA A 77 -5.21 11.25 15.67
C ALA A 77 -4.02 10.79 14.76
N TYR A 78 -3.01 10.17 15.33
CA TYR A 78 -1.86 9.70 14.56
C TYR A 78 -2.22 8.60 13.55
N ILE A 79 -3.08 7.64 13.91
CA ILE A 79 -3.58 6.64 12.96
C ILE A 79 -4.33 7.30 11.81
N LEU A 80 -5.17 8.28 12.12
CA LEU A 80 -5.95 9.02 11.11
C LEU A 80 -5.03 9.81 10.17
N GLN A 81 -3.97 10.41 10.70
CA GLN A 81 -2.95 11.08 9.90
C GLN A 81 -2.28 10.10 8.93
N LEU A 82 -1.82 8.94 9.40
CA LEU A 82 -1.22 7.91 8.54
C LEU A 82 -2.17 7.47 7.42
N VAL A 83 -3.44 7.23 7.77
CA VAL A 83 -4.47 6.88 6.77
C VAL A 83 -4.66 7.99 5.74
N GLN A 84 -4.65 9.26 6.14
CA GLN A 84 -4.76 10.40 5.22
C GLN A 84 -3.54 10.50 4.29
N GLU A 85 -2.34 10.33 4.81
CA GLU A 85 -1.11 10.33 4.01
C GLU A 85 -1.10 9.19 2.96
N LEU A 86 -1.67 8.02 3.31
CA LEU A 86 -1.75 6.84 2.45
C LEU A 86 -2.89 6.91 1.44
N ALA A 87 -3.96 7.64 1.74
CA ALA A 87 -5.17 7.74 0.93
C ALA A 87 -5.39 9.15 0.37
N PRO A 88 -4.43 9.73 -0.39
CA PRO A 88 -4.55 11.09 -0.91
C PRO A 88 -5.70 11.24 -1.90
N LEU A 89 -6.14 10.14 -2.52
CA LEU A 89 -7.21 10.12 -3.51
C LEU A 89 -8.05 8.84 -3.39
N LYS A 90 -9.36 9.01 -3.37
CA LYS A 90 -10.29 7.91 -3.52
C LYS A 90 -10.26 7.33 -4.92
N ARG A 91 -10.49 6.02 -5.05
CA ARG A 91 -10.60 5.34 -6.34
C ARG A 91 -11.73 5.92 -7.21
N THR A 92 -12.84 6.28 -6.60
CA THR A 92 -14.02 6.82 -7.28
C THR A 92 -13.81 8.22 -7.88
N THR A 93 -12.86 9.00 -7.33
CA THR A 93 -12.57 10.36 -7.78
C THR A 93 -11.40 10.43 -8.77
N CYS A 94 -10.73 9.31 -9.04
CA CYS A 94 -9.56 9.27 -9.90
C CYS A 94 -9.91 8.65 -11.26
N PRO A 95 -9.73 9.37 -12.38
CA PRO A 95 -10.17 8.94 -13.71
C PRO A 95 -9.40 7.71 -14.24
N SER A 96 -8.22 7.41 -13.71
CA SER A 96 -7.47 6.20 -14.05
C SER A 96 -6.53 5.76 -12.94
N GLY A 97 -6.25 4.46 -12.88
CA GLY A 97 -5.25 3.90 -11.96
C GLY A 97 -3.84 4.46 -12.19
N LYS A 98 -3.54 4.90 -13.42
CA LYS A 98 -2.27 5.54 -13.78
C LYS A 98 -2.09 6.88 -13.06
N ILE A 99 -3.08 7.76 -13.14
CA ILE A 99 -3.05 9.09 -12.51
C ILE A 99 -2.99 8.94 -10.98
N ARG A 100 -3.74 8.00 -10.43
CA ARG A 100 -3.71 7.73 -8.99
C ARG A 100 -2.33 7.31 -8.54
N PHE A 101 -1.69 6.38 -9.24
CA PHE A 101 -0.35 5.91 -8.89
C PHE A 101 0.70 7.03 -8.93
N ASP A 102 0.67 7.90 -9.94
CA ASP A 102 1.58 9.03 -10.02
C ASP A 102 1.41 9.99 -8.82
N LYS A 103 0.17 10.26 -8.41
CA LYS A 103 -0.12 11.08 -7.22
C LYS A 103 0.25 10.39 -5.91
N GLU A 104 0.09 9.07 -5.82
CA GLU A 104 0.58 8.29 -4.67
C GLU A 104 2.10 8.38 -4.55
N LEU A 105 2.84 8.28 -5.67
CA LEU A 105 4.29 8.48 -5.67
C LEU A 105 4.68 9.91 -5.25
N GLU A 106 3.97 10.93 -5.72
CA GLU A 106 4.20 12.32 -5.29
C GLU A 106 4.00 12.48 -3.78
N ALA A 107 2.90 11.93 -3.25
CA ALA A 107 2.62 11.98 -1.83
C ALA A 107 3.70 11.30 -0.98
N MET A 108 4.31 10.22 -1.46
CA MET A 108 5.37 9.51 -0.73
C MET A 108 6.63 10.35 -0.50
N PHE A 109 6.91 11.38 -1.32
CA PHE A 109 8.05 12.26 -1.09
C PHE A 109 7.91 13.13 0.17
N SER A 110 6.68 13.47 0.56
CA SER A 110 6.38 14.29 1.73
C SER A 110 5.78 13.49 2.90
N ALA A 111 5.43 12.23 2.68
CA ALA A 111 4.83 11.39 3.70
C ALA A 111 5.79 11.07 4.86
N SER A 112 5.23 10.75 6.02
CA SER A 112 6.00 10.27 7.17
C SER A 112 6.70 8.94 6.85
N PRO A 113 7.81 8.60 7.53
CA PRO A 113 8.50 7.32 7.36
C PRO A 113 7.58 6.12 7.56
N ASP A 114 6.63 6.23 8.49
CA ASP A 114 5.67 5.16 8.79
C ASP A 114 4.67 4.95 7.64
N ALA A 115 4.14 6.02 7.06
CA ALA A 115 3.29 5.93 5.89
C ALA A 115 4.05 5.34 4.68
N VAL A 116 5.30 5.73 4.48
CA VAL A 116 6.16 5.13 3.44
C VAL A 116 6.35 3.63 3.69
N SER A 117 6.58 3.22 4.94
CA SER A 117 6.74 1.79 5.30
C SER A 117 5.49 0.97 4.99
N ILE A 118 4.30 1.50 5.30
CA ILE A 118 3.02 0.85 4.97
C ILE A 118 2.86 0.72 3.45
N ARG A 119 3.17 1.78 2.69
CA ARG A 119 3.06 1.77 1.23
C ARG A 119 4.04 0.77 0.59
N LEU A 120 5.27 0.67 1.09
CA LEU A 120 6.23 -0.32 0.64
C LEU A 120 5.79 -1.75 0.95
N ALA A 121 5.21 -1.97 2.14
CA ALA A 121 4.63 -3.27 2.50
C ALA A 121 3.47 -3.66 1.56
N GLU A 122 2.64 -2.71 1.14
CA GLU A 122 1.60 -2.92 0.11
C GLU A 122 2.22 -3.35 -1.22
N TYR A 123 3.26 -2.68 -1.69
CA TYR A 123 3.93 -3.03 -2.94
C TYR A 123 4.52 -4.45 -2.90
N LEU A 124 5.11 -4.83 -1.78
CA LEU A 124 5.65 -6.17 -1.58
C LEU A 124 4.56 -7.24 -1.43
N SER A 125 3.38 -6.88 -0.95
CA SER A 125 2.25 -7.80 -0.78
C SER A 125 1.45 -7.99 -2.07
N GLY A 126 1.49 -7.01 -2.99
CA GLY A 126 0.89 -7.09 -4.32
C GLY A 126 1.90 -6.78 -5.45
N PRO A 127 3.01 -7.54 -5.54
CA PRO A 127 4.14 -7.16 -6.39
C PRO A 127 3.77 -7.10 -7.88
N SER A 128 2.97 -8.02 -8.37
CA SER A 128 2.57 -8.06 -9.78
C SER A 128 1.84 -6.79 -10.23
N ARG A 129 1.01 -6.23 -9.35
CA ARG A 129 0.30 -4.97 -9.61
C ARG A 129 1.28 -3.80 -9.63
N PHE A 130 2.14 -3.71 -8.63
CA PHE A 130 3.15 -2.67 -8.52
C PHE A 130 4.10 -2.70 -9.73
N LEU A 131 4.64 -3.86 -10.07
CA LEU A 131 5.59 -4.03 -11.17
C LEU A 131 4.99 -3.67 -12.53
N ARG A 132 3.71 -3.99 -12.77
CA ARG A 132 3.03 -3.50 -13.98
C ARG A 132 2.94 -1.98 -14.04
N MET A 133 2.76 -1.32 -12.90
CA MET A 133 2.67 0.14 -12.85
C MET A 133 4.01 0.83 -13.06
N ILE A 134 5.13 0.23 -12.64
CA ILE A 134 6.48 0.80 -12.79
C ILE A 134 7.20 0.37 -14.08
N LYS A 135 6.53 -0.28 -15.03
CA LYS A 135 7.08 -0.53 -16.36
C LYS A 135 7.50 0.77 -17.10
N ASN A 136 6.93 1.90 -16.71
CA ASN A 136 7.37 3.21 -17.18
C ASN A 136 8.70 3.59 -16.52
N PRO A 137 9.77 3.90 -17.30
CA PRO A 137 11.10 4.22 -16.77
C PRO A 137 11.11 5.41 -15.80
N ASP A 138 10.31 6.46 -16.08
CA ASP A 138 10.25 7.64 -15.21
C ASP A 138 9.66 7.31 -13.84
N ARG A 139 8.67 6.44 -13.79
CA ARG A 139 8.08 5.96 -12.53
C ARG A 139 9.06 5.11 -11.76
N LYS A 140 9.77 4.20 -12.45
CA LYS A 140 10.82 3.39 -11.85
C LYS A 140 11.87 4.28 -11.18
N ALA A 141 12.39 5.27 -11.88
CA ALA A 141 13.38 6.21 -11.35
C ALA A 141 12.85 7.00 -10.13
N ARG A 142 11.55 7.39 -10.13
CA ARG A 142 10.93 8.05 -8.98
C ARG A 142 10.83 7.13 -7.77
N VAL A 143 10.45 5.88 -7.94
CA VAL A 143 10.41 4.88 -6.87
C VAL A 143 11.81 4.66 -6.30
N GLU A 144 12.82 4.47 -7.13
CA GLU A 144 14.21 4.31 -6.71
C GLU A 144 14.70 5.51 -5.90
N LYS A 145 14.35 6.73 -6.31
CA LYS A 145 14.67 7.95 -5.57
C LYS A 145 14.02 7.98 -4.18
N ILE A 146 12.75 7.56 -4.06
CA ILE A 146 12.06 7.46 -2.78
C ILE A 146 12.74 6.44 -1.88
N LEU A 147 13.06 5.25 -2.41
CA LEU A 147 13.72 4.18 -1.67
C LEU A 147 15.08 4.64 -1.13
N THR A 148 15.87 5.33 -1.94
CA THR A 148 17.18 5.85 -1.56
C THR A 148 17.07 6.95 -0.48
N ALA A 149 16.08 7.84 -0.61
CA ALA A 149 15.91 8.96 0.32
C ALA A 149 15.34 8.54 1.68
N ARG A 150 14.57 7.45 1.75
CA ARG A 150 13.72 7.08 2.89
C ARG A 150 14.22 5.84 3.63
N LYS A 151 15.43 5.60 3.85
CA LYS A 151 16.06 4.53 4.70
C LYS A 151 15.05 3.61 5.46
N CYS A 152 14.05 3.09 4.75
CA CYS A 152 13.02 2.24 5.31
C CYS A 152 13.51 0.79 5.35
N ASN A 153 13.15 0.02 6.37
CA ASN A 153 13.54 -1.39 6.51
C ASN A 153 13.09 -2.27 5.35
N LEU A 154 12.01 -1.89 4.65
CA LEU A 154 11.49 -2.60 3.47
C LEU A 154 12.14 -2.17 2.15
N SER A 155 12.91 -1.09 2.12
CA SER A 155 13.50 -0.53 0.89
C SER A 155 14.39 -1.55 0.17
N HIS A 156 15.21 -2.28 0.93
CA HIS A 156 16.10 -3.28 0.37
C HIS A 156 15.33 -4.45 -0.27
N GLN A 157 14.27 -4.94 0.40
CA GLN A 157 13.45 -6.02 -0.13
C GLN A 157 12.75 -5.62 -1.43
N LEU A 158 12.23 -4.40 -1.50
CA LEU A 158 11.59 -3.88 -2.71
C LEU A 158 12.60 -3.69 -3.84
N SER A 159 13.82 -3.21 -3.54
CA SER A 159 14.90 -3.11 -4.53
C SER A 159 15.28 -4.48 -5.11
N LEU A 160 15.39 -5.51 -4.29
CA LEU A 160 15.65 -6.88 -4.74
C LEU A 160 14.52 -7.42 -5.63
N LEU A 161 13.26 -7.13 -5.27
CA LEU A 161 12.10 -7.51 -6.09
C LEU A 161 12.17 -6.87 -7.48
N MET A 162 12.47 -5.57 -7.55
CA MET A 162 12.59 -4.84 -8.81
C MET A 162 13.73 -5.40 -9.68
N GLN A 163 14.88 -5.73 -9.09
CA GLN A 163 16.01 -6.34 -9.81
C GLN A 163 15.67 -7.75 -10.32
N ALA A 164 14.99 -8.57 -9.52
CA ALA A 164 14.58 -9.90 -9.92
C ALA A 164 13.64 -9.87 -11.14
N GLU A 165 12.67 -8.97 -11.17
CA GLU A 165 11.74 -8.79 -12.30
C GLU A 165 12.47 -8.31 -13.57
N GLU A 166 13.42 -7.40 -13.44
CA GLU A 166 14.23 -6.95 -14.57
C GLU A 166 15.02 -8.11 -15.17
N THR A 167 15.59 -8.97 -14.32
CA THR A 167 16.31 -10.18 -14.75
C THR A 167 15.38 -11.14 -15.49
N VAL A 168 14.20 -11.46 -14.92
CA VAL A 168 13.22 -12.35 -15.56
C VAL A 168 12.73 -11.79 -16.89
N SER A 169 12.53 -10.48 -16.99
CA SER A 169 12.08 -9.82 -18.22
C SER A 169 13.11 -9.93 -19.35
N ARG A 170 14.40 -9.86 -19.02
CA ARG A 170 15.50 -10.06 -19.99
C ARG A 170 15.55 -11.50 -20.54
N PHE A 171 15.26 -12.50 -19.71
CA PHE A 171 15.21 -13.91 -20.13
C PHE A 171 13.96 -14.28 -20.93
N LYS A 172 12.86 -13.53 -20.78
CA LYS A 172 11.61 -13.77 -21.53
C LYS A 172 11.56 -13.11 -22.90
N SER A 173 12.60 -12.37 -23.29
CA SER A 173 12.78 -11.85 -24.64
C SER A 173 13.82 -12.72 -25.36
N PRO A 174 13.45 -13.93 -25.87
CA PRO A 174 14.32 -14.62 -26.81
C PRO A 174 14.40 -13.75 -28.05
N GLY A 175 15.62 -13.41 -28.46
CA GLY A 175 15.84 -12.68 -29.67
C GLY A 175 15.15 -13.42 -30.81
N ILE A 176 14.18 -12.76 -31.42
CA ILE A 176 13.67 -13.12 -32.74
C ILE A 176 14.79 -12.68 -33.71
N THR A 177 15.61 -13.59 -34.07
CA THR A 177 16.42 -13.52 -35.27
C THR A 177 15.66 -14.08 -36.44
#